data_67a95e86afed66b53e6dc01bb45cbe64
#
_entry.id   67a95e86afed66b53e6dc01bb45cbe64
#
_cell.length_a   1.000
_cell.length_b   1.000
_cell.length_c   1.000
_cell.angle_alpha   90.00
_cell.angle_beta   90.00
_cell.angle_gamma   90.00
#
_symmetry.space_group_name_H-M   'P 1'
#
loop_
_entity.id
_entity.type
_entity.pdbx_description
1 polymer ?
#
loop_
_entity_poly.entity_id
_entity_poly.type
_entity_poly.pdbx_seq_one_letter_code
_entity_poly.pdbx_strand_id
1 'polypeptide(L)'
;MRTLLAALVATVGLACTSSNPAAPVADAGVDVPAVDAGPTCADRCAALAARCMGTDTDACTRACAEGRPGPDGGVVRDVAACLDAADDACATARACLRPVPAVPFSAGPYGTNVRDLAADFTLPTHNGDWNFRTEWSGEDNYVFLVYAARNPTSRTDYTAALFNGALADLLDRSPRNTHYFFLWGSNESAFADARTRWLEELGALPEADRAWWQSRVHFVTTQAAMLPNWIGQMLTYRSRTALPYKRYDPVQFAIDRTQRIREVGMLGRLAQGGVLGDITLLAGEPTYYNWEHARDARLARETATVVELLRDRVVEENADIDVMLPDAATMATFDTMEVDLKMECPNHRDGECGAWDYLSHLWVCDAPSAPDADAGAPDAGAGDAGPPPLRCDREMARWITTYWREARWVTDISGMLPMLRGGGRQRLRWYASRQWDPRRTDYIVSLSLRLSNRNRGMRPVEVVPLWRGGDWNAQYDATRAPLRVTVPPGTRRTDLYTLITGHGGVQPTNCAEFCNHEHRFTVGAMDFLQSFPEARAANACAERVGEGVVPNQHGTWYFGRGGWCPGLDVAPRVVDVTAQLPAGQETELRYRTTFSGNPVTANLGNISLSSYLVYWR
;
A
#
# COMPACT_ATOMS: atom_id res chain seq x y z
N MET A 1 -27.88 -27.63 -24.98
CA MET A 1 -28.39 -27.26 -26.31
C MET A 1 -27.48 -26.19 -26.88
N ARG A 2 -26.82 -26.55 -27.97
CA ARG A 2 -25.86 -25.70 -28.72
C ARG A 2 -26.63 -24.70 -29.57
N THR A 3 -26.16 -23.45 -29.68
CA THR A 3 -26.37 -22.68 -30.91
C THR A 3 -25.18 -21.76 -31.13
N LEU A 4 -24.46 -22.00 -32.23
CA LEU A 4 -23.41 -21.18 -32.83
C LEU A 4 -24.06 -19.93 -33.46
N LEU A 5 -23.32 -18.80 -33.40
CA LEU A 5 -23.48 -17.72 -34.38
C LEU A 5 -22.10 -17.32 -34.90
N ALA A 6 -21.91 -17.49 -36.20
CA ALA A 6 -20.74 -17.07 -36.95
C ALA A 6 -20.91 -15.62 -37.41
N ALA A 7 -19.85 -14.82 -37.31
CA ALA A 7 -19.79 -13.46 -37.87
C ALA A 7 -18.78 -13.43 -39.03
N LEU A 8 -19.26 -12.94 -40.16
CA LEU A 8 -18.57 -12.73 -41.43
C LEU A 8 -17.61 -11.52 -41.31
N VAL A 9 -16.36 -11.70 -41.74
CA VAL A 9 -15.41 -10.60 -41.99
C VAL A 9 -15.31 -10.39 -43.48
N ALA A 10 -15.63 -9.17 -43.93
CA ALA A 10 -15.45 -8.72 -45.33
C ALA A 10 -14.07 -8.10 -45.48
N THR A 11 -13.27 -8.67 -46.38
CA THR A 11 -12.00 -8.13 -46.85
C THR A 11 -12.21 -7.19 -48.01
N VAL A 12 -11.74 -5.95 -47.90
CA VAL A 12 -11.62 -5.00 -49.02
C VAL A 12 -10.16 -4.99 -49.49
N GLY A 13 -9.94 -5.50 -50.68
CA GLY A 13 -8.64 -5.42 -51.34
C GLY A 13 -8.46 -4.11 -52.10
N LEU A 14 -7.34 -3.45 -51.91
CA LEU A 14 -6.87 -2.38 -52.81
C LEU A 14 -5.69 -2.89 -53.60
N ALA A 15 -5.87 -2.85 -54.91
CA ALA A 15 -4.82 -3.15 -55.91
C ALA A 15 -3.92 -1.94 -56.10
N CYS A 16 -2.61 -2.10 -56.05
CA CYS A 16 -1.63 -1.16 -56.56
C CYS A 16 -0.95 -1.74 -57.78
N THR A 17 -0.95 -0.95 -58.80
CA THR A 17 -0.44 -1.22 -60.16
C THR A 17 1.08 -1.17 -60.23
N SER A 18 1.63 -2.10 -61.02
CA SER A 18 3.04 -2.27 -61.36
C SER A 18 3.56 -1.17 -62.30
N SER A 19 4.78 -0.68 -62.11
CA SER A 19 5.61 -0.06 -63.12
C SER A 19 6.98 -0.76 -63.22
N ASN A 20 7.38 -1.04 -64.42
CA ASN A 20 8.46 -1.88 -64.89
C ASN A 20 9.89 -1.32 -64.66
N PRO A 21 10.92 -2.15 -64.72
CA PRO A 21 12.27 -1.86 -64.27
C PRO A 21 13.16 -1.24 -65.37
N ALA A 22 14.09 -0.40 -64.93
CA ALA A 22 15.23 0.03 -65.73
C ALA A 22 16.39 -0.96 -65.62
N ALA A 23 17.09 -1.19 -66.73
CA ALA A 23 18.17 -2.14 -66.86
C ALA A 23 19.43 -1.79 -66.05
N PRO A 24 20.26 -2.79 -65.70
CA PRO A 24 21.44 -2.56 -64.88
C PRO A 24 22.61 -1.98 -65.66
N VAL A 25 23.21 -0.94 -65.11
CA VAL A 25 24.54 -0.47 -65.50
C VAL A 25 25.56 -1.32 -64.75
N ALA A 26 26.44 -2.00 -65.48
CA ALA A 26 27.56 -2.73 -64.91
C ALA A 26 28.56 -1.73 -64.33
N ASP A 27 28.74 -1.76 -63.02
CA ASP A 27 29.80 -1.02 -62.34
C ASP A 27 30.95 -1.96 -62.02
N ALA A 28 32.14 -1.48 -62.33
CA ALA A 28 33.37 -2.24 -62.20
C ALA A 28 33.70 -2.46 -60.72
N GLY A 29 33.86 -3.71 -60.34
CA GLY A 29 34.26 -4.09 -58.98
C GLY A 29 35.57 -3.45 -58.56
N VAL A 30 35.50 -2.64 -57.50
CA VAL A 30 36.64 -2.34 -56.66
C VAL A 30 36.57 -3.35 -55.53
N ASP A 31 37.50 -4.29 -55.48
CA ASP A 31 37.71 -5.17 -54.32
C ASP A 31 38.08 -4.30 -53.12
N VAL A 32 37.09 -3.97 -52.31
CA VAL A 32 37.32 -3.45 -50.96
C VAL A 32 37.70 -4.67 -50.11
N PRO A 33 38.87 -4.69 -49.47
CA PRO A 33 39.25 -5.79 -48.59
C PRO A 33 38.17 -5.93 -47.51
N ALA A 34 37.69 -7.18 -47.28
CA ALA A 34 36.74 -7.50 -46.23
C ALA A 34 37.30 -6.96 -44.92
N VAL A 35 36.67 -5.93 -44.37
CA VAL A 35 36.92 -5.48 -43.03
C VAL A 35 36.55 -6.69 -42.15
N ASP A 36 37.53 -7.17 -41.39
CA ASP A 36 37.36 -8.30 -40.45
C ASP A 36 36.16 -7.94 -39.55
N ALA A 37 35.02 -8.51 -39.83
CA ALA A 37 33.82 -8.29 -39.02
C ALA A 37 34.09 -8.95 -37.70
N GLY A 38 34.39 -8.16 -36.68
CA GLY A 38 34.65 -8.65 -35.32
C GLY A 38 33.61 -9.68 -34.86
N PRO A 39 33.84 -10.37 -33.72
CA PRO A 39 32.99 -11.47 -33.29
C PRO A 39 31.50 -11.03 -33.24
N THR A 40 30.61 -11.90 -33.73
CA THR A 40 29.17 -11.66 -33.70
C THR A 40 28.61 -11.76 -32.26
N CYS A 41 27.38 -11.30 -32.03
CA CYS A 41 26.72 -11.50 -30.74
C CYS A 41 26.58 -12.96 -30.36
N ALA A 42 26.36 -13.83 -31.34
CA ALA A 42 26.32 -15.28 -31.10
C ALA A 42 27.68 -15.83 -30.65
N ASP A 43 28.78 -15.38 -31.27
CA ASP A 43 30.14 -15.80 -30.90
C ASP A 43 30.50 -15.35 -29.48
N ARG A 44 30.17 -14.09 -29.12
CA ARG A 44 30.40 -13.55 -27.76
C ARG A 44 29.63 -14.32 -26.70
N CYS A 45 28.37 -14.64 -26.96
CA CYS A 45 27.51 -15.37 -26.03
C CYS A 45 27.89 -16.84 -25.92
N ALA A 46 28.31 -17.48 -26.99
CA ALA A 46 28.86 -18.84 -26.96
C ALA A 46 30.16 -18.90 -26.13
N ALA A 47 31.08 -17.93 -26.32
CA ALA A 47 32.30 -17.82 -25.54
C ALA A 47 31.99 -17.59 -24.04
N LEU A 48 30.99 -16.76 -23.73
CA LEU A 48 30.54 -16.55 -22.35
C LEU A 48 29.95 -17.83 -21.73
N ALA A 49 29.10 -18.55 -22.45
CA ALA A 49 28.51 -19.78 -21.98
C ALA A 49 29.54 -20.90 -21.76
N ALA A 50 30.59 -20.95 -22.58
CA ALA A 50 31.67 -21.91 -22.45
C ALA A 50 32.48 -21.74 -21.14
N ARG A 51 32.60 -20.50 -20.64
CA ARG A 51 33.35 -20.18 -19.41
C ARG A 51 32.46 -19.95 -18.18
N CYS A 52 31.19 -19.61 -18.37
CA CYS A 52 30.28 -19.22 -17.32
C CYS A 52 29.05 -20.12 -17.29
N MET A 53 29.04 -21.15 -16.44
CA MET A 53 27.91 -22.06 -16.29
C MET A 53 26.59 -21.33 -16.04
N GLY A 54 25.51 -21.78 -16.67
CA GLY A 54 24.18 -21.20 -16.52
C GLY A 54 23.92 -19.93 -17.36
N THR A 55 24.77 -19.64 -18.35
CA THR A 55 24.50 -18.58 -19.32
C THR A 55 23.51 -19.08 -20.36
N ASP A 56 22.35 -18.44 -20.45
CA ASP A 56 21.39 -18.66 -21.53
C ASP A 56 21.91 -17.92 -22.80
N THR A 57 22.39 -18.71 -23.78
CA THR A 57 23.00 -18.19 -25.00
C THR A 57 22.02 -17.43 -25.87
N ASP A 58 20.73 -17.84 -25.91
CA ASP A 58 19.71 -17.21 -26.71
C ASP A 58 19.30 -15.85 -26.12
N ALA A 59 19.10 -15.80 -24.81
CA ALA A 59 18.83 -14.55 -24.10
C ALA A 59 20.01 -13.58 -24.17
N CYS A 60 21.25 -14.08 -24.06
CA CYS A 60 22.47 -13.30 -24.25
C CYS A 60 22.54 -12.74 -25.68
N THR A 61 22.33 -13.56 -26.70
CA THR A 61 22.43 -13.14 -28.12
C THR A 61 21.39 -12.06 -28.44
N ARG A 62 20.13 -12.22 -27.96
CA ARG A 62 19.11 -11.17 -28.08
C ARG A 62 19.52 -9.89 -27.38
N ALA A 63 19.98 -9.97 -26.13
CA ALA A 63 20.42 -8.80 -25.37
C ALA A 63 21.60 -8.07 -26.01
N CYS A 64 22.52 -8.82 -26.62
CA CYS A 64 23.67 -8.29 -27.35
C CYS A 64 23.26 -7.59 -28.64
N ALA A 65 22.32 -8.17 -29.41
CA ALA A 65 21.85 -7.62 -30.68
C ALA A 65 20.92 -6.40 -30.51
N GLU A 66 20.06 -6.44 -29.50
CA GLU A 66 19.04 -5.40 -29.24
C GLU A 66 19.55 -4.27 -28.33
N GLY A 67 20.66 -4.51 -27.60
CA GLY A 67 21.08 -3.69 -26.48
C GLY A 67 20.13 -3.81 -25.27
N ARG A 68 20.41 -3.08 -24.19
CA ARG A 68 19.54 -3.02 -23.00
C ARG A 68 19.04 -1.58 -22.82
N PRO A 69 17.74 -1.32 -23.00
CA PRO A 69 17.20 0.01 -22.77
C PRO A 69 17.37 0.39 -21.30
N GLY A 70 17.70 1.65 -21.07
CA GLY A 70 17.64 2.25 -19.75
C GLY A 70 16.19 2.41 -19.30
N PRO A 71 15.94 2.67 -18.00
CA PRO A 71 14.60 2.77 -17.40
C PRO A 71 13.72 3.84 -18.05
N ASP A 72 14.34 4.86 -18.66
CA ASP A 72 13.63 5.96 -19.31
C ASP A 72 13.53 5.81 -20.84
N GLY A 73 13.94 4.66 -21.38
CA GLY A 73 13.98 4.41 -22.84
C GLY A 73 15.01 5.24 -23.61
N GLY A 74 15.83 6.03 -22.92
CA GLY A 74 16.73 7.01 -23.54
C GLY A 74 18.18 6.56 -23.77
N VAL A 75 18.69 5.65 -22.98
CA VAL A 75 20.08 5.14 -23.10
C VAL A 75 20.05 3.64 -23.31
N VAL A 76 20.47 3.21 -24.48
CA VAL A 76 20.66 1.80 -24.78
C VAL A 76 22.10 1.42 -24.42
N ARG A 77 22.28 0.49 -23.48
CA ARG A 77 23.61 -0.07 -23.21
C ARG A 77 24.04 -0.91 -24.41
N ASP A 78 25.19 -0.59 -24.97
CA ASP A 78 25.85 -1.45 -25.96
C ASP A 78 26.39 -2.69 -25.23
N VAL A 79 25.64 -3.78 -25.28
CA VAL A 79 25.98 -5.04 -24.62
C VAL A 79 27.19 -5.68 -25.30
N ALA A 80 27.35 -5.54 -26.61
CA ALA A 80 28.52 -6.07 -27.34
C ALA A 80 29.81 -5.40 -26.84
N ALA A 81 29.85 -4.07 -26.83
CA ALA A 81 31.02 -3.33 -26.32
C ALA A 81 31.29 -3.61 -24.83
N CYS A 82 30.24 -3.79 -24.01
CA CYS A 82 30.39 -4.16 -22.62
C CYS A 82 30.99 -5.55 -22.44
N LEU A 83 30.55 -6.55 -23.24
CA LEU A 83 31.09 -7.91 -23.21
C LEU A 83 32.54 -7.96 -23.70
N ASP A 84 32.91 -7.14 -24.67
CA ASP A 84 34.29 -7.03 -25.16
C ASP A 84 35.23 -6.35 -24.14
N ALA A 85 34.69 -5.44 -23.32
CA ALA A 85 35.44 -4.77 -22.26
C ALA A 85 35.44 -5.56 -20.93
N ALA A 86 34.62 -6.58 -20.79
CA ALA A 86 34.56 -7.39 -19.59
C ALA A 86 35.84 -8.25 -19.48
N ASP A 87 36.43 -8.26 -18.29
CA ASP A 87 37.49 -9.20 -17.95
C ASP A 87 36.96 -10.65 -17.98
N ASP A 88 37.86 -11.62 -17.79
CA ASP A 88 37.49 -13.04 -17.82
C ASP A 88 36.56 -13.49 -16.67
N ALA A 89 36.20 -12.58 -15.76
CA ALA A 89 35.31 -12.88 -14.65
C ALA A 89 33.85 -12.98 -15.12
N CYS A 90 33.21 -14.12 -14.84
CA CYS A 90 31.81 -14.36 -15.19
C CYS A 90 30.85 -13.31 -14.59
N ALA A 91 31.16 -12.77 -13.41
CA ALA A 91 30.36 -11.73 -12.77
C ALA A 91 30.31 -10.44 -13.59
N THR A 92 31.48 -9.99 -14.09
CA THR A 92 31.61 -8.78 -14.90
C THR A 92 30.87 -8.94 -16.24
N ALA A 93 31.10 -10.05 -16.92
CA ALA A 93 30.43 -10.33 -18.19
C ALA A 93 28.90 -10.46 -18.04
N ARG A 94 28.41 -11.11 -16.99
CA ARG A 94 26.98 -11.19 -16.69
C ARG A 94 26.36 -9.82 -16.37
N ALA A 95 27.11 -8.92 -15.77
CA ALA A 95 26.63 -7.57 -15.51
C ALA A 95 26.29 -6.80 -16.80
N CYS A 96 26.96 -7.11 -17.92
CA CYS A 96 26.65 -6.54 -19.23
C CYS A 96 25.24 -6.94 -19.75
N LEU A 97 24.81 -8.14 -19.40
CA LEU A 97 23.52 -8.70 -19.85
C LEU A 97 22.33 -8.19 -19.02
N ARG A 98 22.59 -7.53 -17.91
CA ARG A 98 21.55 -7.02 -17.01
C ARG A 98 20.97 -5.71 -17.54
N PRO A 99 19.68 -5.45 -17.27
CA PRO A 99 19.13 -4.13 -17.45
C PRO A 99 19.96 -3.07 -16.72
N VAL A 100 20.03 -1.87 -17.25
CA VAL A 100 20.57 -0.72 -16.49
C VAL A 100 19.66 -0.54 -15.27
N PRO A 101 20.21 -0.45 -14.03
CA PRO A 101 19.37 -0.28 -12.85
C PRO A 101 18.46 0.94 -13.00
N ALA A 102 17.16 0.78 -12.71
CA ALA A 102 16.19 1.87 -12.72
C ALA A 102 16.60 2.97 -11.71
N VAL A 103 17.18 2.54 -10.58
CA VAL A 103 17.79 3.43 -9.58
C VAL A 103 19.22 2.95 -9.39
N PRO A 104 20.25 3.82 -9.56
CA PRO A 104 21.64 3.46 -9.31
C PRO A 104 21.84 2.98 -7.87
N PHE A 105 22.75 2.03 -7.68
CA PHE A 105 23.17 1.65 -6.34
C PHE A 105 23.78 2.85 -5.62
N SER A 106 23.20 3.23 -4.48
CA SER A 106 23.62 4.42 -3.73
C SER A 106 25.05 4.29 -3.21
N ALA A 107 25.79 5.39 -3.19
CA ALA A 107 27.12 5.47 -2.58
C ALA A 107 27.08 5.59 -1.03
N GLY A 108 25.92 5.63 -0.41
CA GLY A 108 25.73 5.80 1.04
C GLY A 108 25.40 7.26 1.43
N PRO A 109 25.44 7.61 2.71
CA PRO A 109 25.95 6.80 3.84
C PRO A 109 25.08 5.58 4.13
N TYR A 110 25.73 4.48 4.50
CA TYR A 110 25.06 3.22 4.85
C TYR A 110 24.85 3.07 6.35
N GLY A 111 23.85 2.30 6.74
CA GLY A 111 23.58 1.96 8.13
C GLY A 111 22.92 0.60 8.28
N THR A 112 22.45 0.28 9.48
CA THR A 112 21.80 -0.99 9.82
C THR A 112 20.46 -0.81 10.53
N ASN A 113 20.00 0.43 10.68
CA ASN A 113 18.68 0.69 11.22
C ASN A 113 17.61 0.60 10.13
N VAL A 114 16.38 0.48 10.54
CA VAL A 114 15.24 0.60 9.63
C VAL A 114 15.31 1.96 8.92
N ARG A 115 15.10 1.96 7.60
CA ARG A 115 15.19 3.09 6.66
C ARG A 115 16.61 3.57 6.32
N ASP A 116 17.67 3.02 6.95
CA ASP A 116 19.02 3.27 6.47
C ASP A 116 19.22 2.66 5.07
N LEU A 117 20.14 3.21 4.30
CA LEU A 117 20.59 2.59 3.06
C LEU A 117 21.41 1.33 3.38
N ALA A 118 21.03 0.23 2.74
CA ALA A 118 21.74 -1.03 2.87
C ALA A 118 23.11 -0.96 2.18
N ALA A 119 24.17 -1.36 2.90
CA ALA A 119 25.50 -1.51 2.32
C ALA A 119 25.55 -2.75 1.41
N ASP A 120 26.56 -2.81 0.56
CA ASP A 120 26.87 -4.00 -0.23
C ASP A 120 27.19 -5.21 0.66
N PHE A 121 26.87 -6.42 0.18
CA PHE A 121 27.18 -7.68 0.85
C PHE A 121 27.18 -8.85 -0.16
N THR A 122 27.85 -9.93 0.23
CA THR A 122 27.83 -11.20 -0.50
C THR A 122 27.29 -12.29 0.41
N LEU A 123 26.42 -13.16 -0.12
CA LEU A 123 25.88 -14.33 0.56
C LEU A 123 26.25 -15.59 -0.20
N PRO A 124 26.82 -16.61 0.46
CA PRO A 124 27.01 -17.93 -0.14
C PRO A 124 25.65 -18.63 -0.22
N THR A 125 25.16 -18.85 -1.44
CA THR A 125 23.87 -19.52 -1.68
C THR A 125 24.06 -20.88 -2.32
N HIS A 126 22.99 -21.67 -2.41
CA HIS A 126 22.98 -22.97 -3.09
C HIS A 126 23.31 -22.87 -4.58
N ASN A 127 23.19 -21.69 -5.20
CA ASN A 127 23.55 -21.41 -6.59
C ASN A 127 24.90 -20.67 -6.74
N GLY A 128 25.72 -20.64 -5.69
CA GLY A 128 26.98 -19.89 -5.63
C GLY A 128 26.83 -18.56 -4.89
N ASP A 129 27.91 -17.78 -4.90
CA ASP A 129 27.92 -16.49 -4.23
C ASP A 129 26.99 -15.49 -4.94
N TRP A 130 26.14 -14.85 -4.17
CA TRP A 130 25.24 -13.80 -4.62
C TRP A 130 25.66 -12.47 -4.01
N ASN A 131 25.98 -11.47 -4.82
CA ASN A 131 26.42 -10.14 -4.37
C ASN A 131 25.34 -9.09 -4.65
N PHE A 132 24.96 -8.32 -3.62
CA PHE A 132 23.88 -7.36 -3.64
C PHE A 132 24.09 -6.22 -4.66
N ARG A 133 25.27 -5.61 -4.68
CA ARG A 133 25.55 -4.53 -5.63
C ARG A 133 25.56 -5.03 -7.07
N THR A 134 26.14 -6.20 -7.29
CA THR A 134 26.22 -6.80 -8.63
C THR A 134 24.84 -7.20 -9.15
N GLU A 135 23.95 -7.65 -8.26
CA GLU A 135 22.59 -8.10 -8.60
C GLU A 135 21.53 -6.98 -8.48
N TRP A 136 21.94 -5.78 -8.12
CA TRP A 136 21.04 -4.64 -7.91
C TRP A 136 20.35 -4.21 -9.22
N SER A 137 19.02 -4.22 -9.25
CA SER A 137 18.20 -3.77 -10.37
C SER A 137 17.66 -2.35 -10.20
N GLY A 138 17.51 -1.88 -8.96
CA GLY A 138 16.76 -0.66 -8.63
C GLY A 138 15.24 -0.82 -8.73
N GLU A 139 14.76 -2.06 -8.95
CA GLU A 139 13.34 -2.38 -9.10
C GLU A 139 12.89 -3.53 -8.18
N ASP A 140 13.82 -4.35 -7.71
CA ASP A 140 13.52 -5.54 -6.92
C ASP A 140 13.50 -5.25 -5.42
N ASN A 141 12.68 -6.01 -4.71
CA ASN A 141 12.66 -6.11 -3.25
C ASN A 141 13.39 -7.38 -2.82
N TYR A 142 14.07 -7.32 -1.68
CA TYR A 142 14.90 -8.41 -1.15
C TYR A 142 14.42 -8.75 0.25
N VAL A 143 13.86 -9.94 0.43
CA VAL A 143 13.21 -10.38 1.68
C VAL A 143 14.02 -11.50 2.31
N PHE A 144 14.39 -11.35 3.58
CA PHE A 144 15.23 -12.28 4.33
C PHE A 144 14.41 -12.95 5.44
N LEU A 145 14.41 -14.27 5.48
CA LEU A 145 13.73 -15.06 6.50
C LEU A 145 14.66 -16.14 7.06
N VAL A 146 14.84 -16.15 8.37
CA VAL A 146 15.67 -17.13 9.06
C VAL A 146 14.81 -18.28 9.58
N TYR A 147 15.17 -19.52 9.25
CA TYR A 147 14.63 -20.71 9.89
C TYR A 147 15.09 -20.73 11.36
N ALA A 148 14.19 -20.46 12.27
CA ALA A 148 14.44 -20.48 13.69
C ALA A 148 13.45 -21.45 14.38
N ALA A 149 13.99 -22.48 15.04
CA ALA A 149 13.19 -23.44 15.77
C ALA A 149 12.63 -22.83 17.06
N ARG A 150 11.48 -23.31 17.48
CA ARG A 150 10.80 -22.86 18.71
C ARG A 150 11.71 -23.00 19.92
N ASN A 151 11.84 -21.94 20.70
CA ASN A 151 12.40 -22.01 22.03
C ASN A 151 11.30 -22.41 23.03
N PRO A 152 11.37 -23.56 23.69
CA PRO A 152 10.33 -24.04 24.60
C PRO A 152 10.07 -23.12 25.79
N THR A 153 11.00 -22.21 26.13
CA THR A 153 10.87 -21.24 27.23
C THR A 153 10.32 -19.88 26.77
N SER A 154 10.20 -19.65 25.47
CA SER A 154 9.67 -18.42 24.89
C SER A 154 8.24 -18.66 24.41
N ARG A 155 7.35 -17.70 24.65
CA ARG A 155 5.98 -17.70 24.09
C ARG A 155 5.92 -17.22 22.65
N THR A 156 7.05 -16.88 22.04
CA THR A 156 7.15 -16.50 20.64
C THR A 156 7.33 -17.74 19.80
N ASP A 157 6.41 -17.96 18.87
CA ASP A 157 6.59 -18.99 17.85
C ASP A 157 7.62 -18.51 16.84
N TYR A 158 8.52 -19.40 16.52
CA TYR A 158 9.58 -19.11 15.59
C TYR A 158 9.16 -19.44 14.16
N THR A 159 9.86 -18.84 13.22
CA THR A 159 9.61 -18.96 11.80
C THR A 159 9.73 -20.37 11.24
N ALA A 160 10.32 -21.32 11.97
CA ALA A 160 10.44 -22.71 11.55
C ALA A 160 9.11 -23.34 11.07
N ALA A 161 8.00 -22.99 11.68
CA ALA A 161 6.68 -23.49 11.30
C ALA A 161 6.25 -23.00 9.90
N LEU A 162 6.69 -21.85 9.46
CA LEU A 162 6.40 -21.27 8.13
C LEU A 162 7.00 -22.12 7.01
N PHE A 163 8.15 -22.75 7.27
CA PHE A 163 8.83 -23.61 6.32
C PHE A 163 8.10 -24.94 6.07
N ASN A 164 7.01 -25.22 6.79
CA ASN A 164 6.10 -26.34 6.48
C ASN A 164 5.11 -26.00 5.37
N GLY A 165 4.91 -24.72 5.05
CA GLY A 165 4.07 -24.27 3.95
C GLY A 165 4.69 -24.58 2.58
N ALA A 166 3.89 -24.46 1.53
CA ALA A 166 4.34 -24.64 0.16
C ALA A 166 5.04 -23.36 -0.35
N LEU A 167 6.25 -23.53 -0.90
CA LEU A 167 6.95 -22.42 -1.55
C LEU A 167 6.17 -21.94 -2.78
N ALA A 168 5.59 -22.86 -3.55
CA ALA A 168 4.82 -22.53 -4.75
C ALA A 168 3.67 -21.56 -4.43
N ASP A 169 2.97 -21.73 -3.31
CA ASP A 169 1.88 -20.83 -2.89
C ASP A 169 2.39 -19.42 -2.52
N LEU A 170 3.59 -19.33 -1.91
CA LEU A 170 4.25 -18.05 -1.67
C LEU A 170 4.57 -17.36 -2.99
N LEU A 171 5.17 -18.07 -3.93
CA LEU A 171 5.62 -17.51 -5.20
C LEU A 171 4.45 -17.05 -6.09
N ASP A 172 3.33 -17.80 -6.08
CA ASP A 172 2.10 -17.43 -6.79
C ASP A 172 1.52 -16.10 -6.33
N ARG A 173 1.61 -15.81 -5.03
CA ARG A 173 1.13 -14.56 -4.43
C ARG A 173 2.14 -13.41 -4.47
N SER A 174 3.38 -13.69 -4.82
CA SER A 174 4.48 -12.72 -4.76
C SER A 174 4.56 -11.85 -6.00
N PRO A 175 4.84 -10.54 -5.84
CA PRO A 175 5.25 -9.72 -6.98
C PRO A 175 6.53 -10.27 -7.60
N ARG A 176 6.59 -10.29 -8.92
CA ARG A 176 7.74 -10.88 -9.64
C ARG A 176 9.07 -10.17 -9.35
N ASN A 177 9.04 -8.91 -8.96
CA ASN A 177 10.22 -8.13 -8.56
C ASN A 177 10.63 -8.39 -7.10
N THR A 178 10.69 -9.67 -6.70
CA THR A 178 11.05 -10.04 -5.34
C THR A 178 12.14 -11.11 -5.34
N HIS A 179 13.18 -10.91 -4.53
CA HIS A 179 14.15 -11.93 -4.16
C HIS A 179 13.87 -12.41 -2.73
N TYR A 180 13.84 -13.72 -2.53
CA TYR A 180 13.72 -14.34 -1.22
C TYR A 180 15.03 -14.99 -0.81
N PHE A 181 15.51 -14.64 0.38
CA PHE A 181 16.70 -15.25 1.00
C PHE A 181 16.25 -16.03 2.24
N PHE A 182 16.38 -17.35 2.16
CA PHE A 182 16.11 -18.24 3.26
C PHE A 182 17.41 -18.65 3.91
N LEU A 183 17.54 -18.32 5.21
CA LEU A 183 18.72 -18.57 6.01
C LEU A 183 18.39 -19.56 7.13
N TRP A 184 19.36 -20.14 7.76
CA TRP A 184 19.16 -20.95 8.95
C TRP A 184 19.85 -20.35 10.18
N GLY A 185 19.16 -20.36 11.32
CA GLY A 185 19.66 -19.87 12.61
C GLY A 185 19.91 -21.01 13.59
N SER A 186 19.06 -22.04 13.52
CA SER A 186 19.15 -23.24 14.38
C SER A 186 18.65 -24.45 13.59
N ASN A 187 19.10 -25.65 13.98
CA ASN A 187 18.68 -26.93 13.38
C ASN A 187 18.90 -26.99 11.86
N GLU A 188 20.16 -27.06 11.47
CA GLU A 188 20.58 -27.14 10.05
C GLU A 188 19.93 -28.28 9.28
N SER A 189 19.79 -29.47 9.90
CA SER A 189 19.16 -30.63 9.28
C SER A 189 17.72 -30.36 8.88
N ALA A 190 16.91 -29.81 9.78
CA ALA A 190 15.52 -29.50 9.48
C ALA A 190 15.35 -28.39 8.43
N PHE A 191 16.28 -27.41 8.42
CA PHE A 191 16.33 -26.45 7.32
C PHE A 191 16.71 -27.08 5.98
N ALA A 192 17.67 -28.02 5.98
CA ALA A 192 18.07 -28.74 4.78
C ALA A 192 16.92 -29.58 4.21
N ASP A 193 16.13 -30.22 5.06
CA ASP A 193 14.93 -30.96 4.64
C ASP A 193 13.88 -30.02 4.01
N ALA A 194 13.63 -28.85 4.63
CA ALA A 194 12.72 -27.85 4.08
C ALA A 194 13.24 -27.31 2.73
N ARG A 195 14.54 -27.02 2.64
CA ARG A 195 15.18 -26.57 1.39
C ARG A 195 15.00 -27.60 0.27
N THR A 196 15.25 -28.88 0.56
CA THR A 196 15.12 -29.96 -0.43
C THR A 196 13.70 -30.01 -0.99
N ARG A 197 12.70 -30.02 -0.14
CA ARG A 197 11.29 -29.99 -0.54
C ARG A 197 10.96 -28.75 -1.39
N TRP A 198 11.40 -27.58 -0.98
CA TRP A 198 11.13 -26.34 -1.69
C TRP A 198 11.87 -26.23 -3.03
N LEU A 199 13.06 -26.83 -3.16
CA LEU A 199 13.75 -26.94 -4.45
C LEU A 199 13.02 -27.90 -5.41
N GLU A 200 12.39 -28.96 -4.89
CA GLU A 200 11.53 -29.85 -5.68
C GLU A 200 10.28 -29.11 -6.19
N GLU A 201 9.60 -28.35 -5.30
CA GLU A 201 8.46 -27.51 -5.67
C GLU A 201 8.84 -26.46 -6.73
N LEU A 202 9.98 -25.78 -6.56
CA LEU A 202 10.50 -24.81 -7.52
C LEU A 202 10.80 -25.47 -8.88
N GLY A 203 11.35 -26.69 -8.86
CA GLY A 203 11.60 -27.49 -10.06
C GLY A 203 10.33 -27.93 -10.78
N ALA A 204 9.22 -28.07 -10.08
CA ALA A 204 7.93 -28.47 -10.62
C ALA A 204 7.10 -27.32 -11.22
N LEU A 205 7.51 -26.06 -11.04
CA LEU A 205 6.83 -24.90 -11.64
C LEU A 205 6.85 -24.96 -13.18
N PRO A 206 5.89 -24.32 -13.86
CA PRO A 206 5.96 -24.09 -15.31
C PRO A 206 7.29 -23.47 -15.72
N GLU A 207 7.80 -23.83 -16.90
CA GLU A 207 9.17 -23.49 -17.32
C GLU A 207 9.51 -22.00 -17.19
N ALA A 208 8.62 -21.12 -17.64
CA ALA A 208 8.84 -19.67 -17.57
C ALA A 208 8.90 -19.16 -16.11
N ASP A 209 8.04 -19.69 -15.23
CA ASP A 209 8.02 -19.31 -13.81
C ASP A 209 9.19 -19.92 -13.06
N ARG A 210 9.54 -21.17 -13.39
CA ARG A 210 10.71 -21.86 -12.83
C ARG A 210 11.98 -21.09 -13.11
N ALA A 211 12.26 -20.71 -14.36
CA ALA A 211 13.46 -19.97 -14.73
C ALA A 211 13.52 -18.60 -14.02
N TRP A 212 12.39 -17.94 -13.89
CA TRP A 212 12.28 -16.68 -13.19
C TRP A 212 12.59 -16.81 -11.70
N TRP A 213 11.92 -17.71 -11.00
CA TRP A 213 12.05 -17.88 -9.57
C TRP A 213 13.36 -18.56 -9.15
N GLN A 214 13.96 -19.42 -9.96
CA GLN A 214 15.28 -20.00 -9.70
C GLN A 214 16.36 -18.94 -9.56
N SER A 215 16.24 -17.80 -10.24
CA SER A 215 17.17 -16.68 -10.10
C SER A 215 16.87 -15.78 -8.90
N ARG A 216 15.74 -15.96 -8.21
CA ARG A 216 15.23 -15.09 -7.15
C ARG A 216 14.99 -15.77 -5.80
N VAL A 217 15.00 -17.09 -5.75
CA VAL A 217 14.90 -17.86 -4.51
C VAL A 217 16.30 -18.35 -4.11
N HIS A 218 16.79 -17.89 -2.97
CA HIS A 218 18.15 -18.13 -2.51
C HIS A 218 18.15 -18.81 -1.15
N PHE A 219 18.74 -20.00 -1.08
CA PHE A 219 18.98 -20.71 0.18
C PHE A 219 20.43 -20.47 0.60
N VAL A 220 20.64 -19.72 1.69
CA VAL A 220 21.97 -19.39 2.20
C VAL A 220 22.57 -20.60 2.89
N THR A 221 23.79 -20.95 2.52
CA THR A 221 24.47 -22.18 2.98
C THR A 221 25.17 -22.02 4.33
N THR A 222 25.48 -20.77 4.71
CA THR A 222 26.11 -20.44 5.99
C THR A 222 25.06 -20.07 7.03
N GLN A 223 25.25 -20.49 8.30
CA GLN A 223 24.41 -20.09 9.41
C GLN A 223 24.32 -18.55 9.51
N ALA A 224 23.11 -18.03 9.72
CA ALA A 224 22.87 -16.59 9.74
C ALA A 224 23.83 -15.82 10.69
N ALA A 225 24.07 -16.35 11.89
CA ALA A 225 24.95 -15.74 12.88
C ALA A 225 26.45 -15.83 12.54
N MET A 226 26.82 -16.66 11.58
CA MET A 226 28.22 -16.88 11.15
C MET A 226 28.57 -16.11 9.86
N LEU A 227 27.63 -15.39 9.27
CA LEU A 227 27.88 -14.54 8.11
C LEU A 227 28.85 -13.43 8.48
N PRO A 228 29.94 -13.21 7.70
CA PRO A 228 30.99 -12.26 8.04
C PRO A 228 30.63 -10.79 7.75
N ASN A 229 29.45 -10.54 7.22
CA ASN A 229 28.97 -9.22 6.82
C ASN A 229 27.94 -8.63 7.81
N TRP A 230 27.47 -7.42 7.51
CA TRP A 230 26.50 -6.70 8.35
C TRP A 230 25.14 -7.44 8.49
N ILE A 231 24.77 -8.30 7.53
CA ILE A 231 23.55 -9.13 7.62
C ILE A 231 23.63 -10.05 8.84
N GLY A 232 24.74 -10.76 9.00
CA GLY A 232 24.97 -11.63 10.15
C GLY A 232 24.99 -10.86 11.47
N GLN A 233 25.63 -9.69 11.49
CA GLN A 233 25.62 -8.80 12.66
C GLN A 233 24.21 -8.35 13.01
N MET A 234 23.41 -7.92 12.04
CA MET A 234 22.04 -7.47 12.25
C MET A 234 21.16 -8.58 12.79
N LEU A 235 21.23 -9.77 12.21
CA LEU A 235 20.47 -10.94 12.64
C LEU A 235 20.88 -11.46 14.03
N THR A 236 22.12 -11.23 14.45
CA THR A 236 22.63 -11.64 15.77
C THR A 236 22.42 -10.56 16.84
N TYR A 237 22.66 -9.30 16.49
CA TYR A 237 22.65 -8.18 17.44
C TYR A 237 21.25 -7.86 17.94
N ARG A 238 20.23 -7.89 17.09
CA ARG A 238 18.86 -7.60 17.48
C ARG A 238 18.28 -8.62 18.46
N SER A 239 18.78 -9.85 18.49
CA SER A 239 18.39 -10.85 19.48
C SER A 239 18.89 -10.53 20.89
N ARG A 240 19.95 -9.72 21.05
CA ARG A 240 20.59 -9.40 22.32
C ARG A 240 20.15 -8.08 22.93
N THR A 241 19.80 -7.09 22.13
CA THR A 241 19.28 -5.79 22.59
C THR A 241 17.76 -5.83 22.67
N ALA A 242 17.28 -6.61 23.62
CA ALA A 242 15.87 -6.69 23.90
C ALA A 242 15.36 -5.32 24.34
N LEU A 243 14.56 -4.69 23.53
CA LEU A 243 13.59 -3.70 23.96
C LEU A 243 12.68 -4.30 25.05
N PRO A 244 12.13 -3.50 25.98
CA PRO A 244 11.28 -3.97 27.05
C PRO A 244 10.09 -4.84 26.59
N TYR A 245 9.79 -4.79 25.31
CA TYR A 245 8.85 -5.69 24.65
C TYR A 245 9.60 -6.61 23.68
N LYS A 246 10.22 -7.66 24.21
CA LYS A 246 10.87 -8.75 23.44
C LYS A 246 9.88 -9.49 22.53
N ARG A 247 9.32 -8.83 21.53
CA ARG A 247 8.33 -9.45 20.67
C ARG A 247 8.89 -9.97 19.36
N TYR A 248 10.09 -9.51 18.97
CA TYR A 248 10.75 -9.93 17.74
C TYR A 248 12.18 -10.32 18.02
N ASP A 249 12.47 -11.59 17.90
CA ASP A 249 13.81 -11.99 17.53
C ASP A 249 14.01 -11.60 16.06
N PRO A 250 15.14 -11.03 15.64
CA PRO A 250 15.37 -10.61 14.26
C PRO A 250 15.63 -11.82 13.38
N VAL A 251 14.55 -12.50 13.05
CA VAL A 251 14.57 -13.65 12.15
C VAL A 251 14.13 -13.26 10.74
N GLN A 252 13.85 -11.98 10.52
CA GLN A 252 13.35 -11.47 9.26
C GLN A 252 13.59 -9.97 9.11
N PHE A 253 13.87 -9.52 7.90
CA PHE A 253 13.92 -8.13 7.48
C PHE A 253 13.84 -8.08 5.96
N ALA A 254 13.76 -6.88 5.38
CA ALA A 254 13.80 -6.72 3.93
C ALA A 254 14.68 -5.52 3.54
N ILE A 255 15.04 -5.47 2.26
CA ILE A 255 15.56 -4.27 1.61
C ILE A 255 14.59 -3.98 0.46
N ASP A 256 14.04 -2.78 0.41
CA ASP A 256 13.12 -2.41 -0.64
C ASP A 256 13.86 -1.95 -1.92
N ARG A 257 13.09 -1.77 -2.99
CA ARG A 257 13.58 -1.33 -4.31
C ARG A 257 14.26 0.05 -4.32
N THR A 258 14.28 0.76 -3.21
CA THR A 258 15.02 2.02 -3.02
C THR A 258 16.26 1.85 -2.15
N GLN A 259 16.72 0.61 -1.98
CA GLN A 259 17.88 0.21 -1.15
C GLN A 259 17.70 0.50 0.35
N ARG A 260 16.44 0.69 0.83
CA ARG A 260 16.18 0.95 2.24
C ARG A 260 15.93 -0.35 3.01
N ILE A 261 16.57 -0.44 4.20
CA ILE A 261 16.29 -1.52 5.15
C ILE A 261 14.86 -1.34 5.68
N ARG A 262 14.08 -2.41 5.64
CA ARG A 262 12.69 -2.45 6.06
C ARG A 262 12.49 -3.50 7.15
N GLU A 263 11.58 -3.19 8.06
CA GLU A 263 11.10 -4.16 9.01
C GLU A 263 10.03 -5.04 8.36
N VAL A 264 10.17 -6.35 8.47
CA VAL A 264 9.15 -7.34 8.09
C VAL A 264 8.29 -7.61 9.32
N GLY A 265 6.98 -7.51 9.17
CA GLY A 265 6.06 -7.66 10.29
C GLY A 265 5.99 -9.09 10.83
N MET A 266 4.98 -9.36 11.63
CA MET A 266 4.87 -10.60 12.39
C MET A 266 4.34 -11.75 11.53
N LEU A 267 5.17 -12.73 11.23
CA LEU A 267 4.84 -13.90 10.40
C LEU A 267 4.54 -15.16 11.23
N GLY A 268 5.41 -15.52 12.15
CA GLY A 268 5.45 -16.84 12.76
C GLY A 268 4.73 -16.97 14.11
N ARG A 269 3.84 -16.06 14.48
CA ARG A 269 3.14 -16.09 15.76
C ARG A 269 1.80 -16.78 15.64
N LEU A 270 1.47 -17.57 16.68
CA LEU A 270 0.09 -17.93 16.95
C LEU A 270 -0.72 -16.64 17.13
N ALA A 271 -1.62 -16.33 16.22
CA ALA A 271 -2.64 -15.34 16.47
C ALA A 271 -3.35 -15.68 17.80
N GLN A 272 -3.87 -14.68 18.48
CA GLN A 272 -4.72 -14.93 19.64
C GLN A 272 -5.85 -15.87 19.19
N GLY A 273 -5.79 -17.14 19.60
CA GLY A 273 -6.71 -18.17 19.14
C GLY A 273 -6.08 -19.39 18.47
N GLY A 274 -4.76 -19.47 18.33
CA GLY A 274 -4.06 -20.68 17.89
C GLY A 274 -3.87 -20.87 16.40
N VAL A 275 -4.08 -19.84 15.58
CA VAL A 275 -3.83 -19.88 14.13
C VAL A 275 -2.36 -19.54 13.89
N LEU A 276 -1.61 -20.46 13.29
CA LEU A 276 -0.24 -20.21 12.84
C LEU A 276 -0.26 -19.26 11.62
N GLY A 277 0.72 -18.37 11.55
CA GLY A 277 0.99 -17.62 10.34
C GLY A 277 1.31 -18.57 9.17
N ASP A 278 0.94 -18.16 7.98
CA ASP A 278 1.23 -18.88 6.74
C ASP A 278 2.44 -18.23 6.07
N ILE A 279 3.28 -19.04 5.40
CA ILE A 279 4.43 -18.53 4.61
C ILE A 279 3.99 -17.55 3.52
N THR A 280 2.79 -17.70 2.99
CA THR A 280 2.21 -16.82 1.96
C THR A 280 2.06 -15.38 2.42
N LEU A 281 1.95 -15.13 3.73
CA LEU A 281 1.88 -13.78 4.30
C LEU A 281 3.17 -12.98 4.03
N LEU A 282 4.30 -13.67 3.79
CA LEU A 282 5.57 -13.02 3.44
C LEU A 282 5.47 -12.23 2.13
N ALA A 283 4.63 -12.67 1.18
CA ALA A 283 4.38 -11.96 -0.08
C ALA A 283 3.75 -10.56 0.13
N GLY A 284 3.11 -10.33 1.27
CA GLY A 284 2.52 -9.04 1.61
C GLY A 284 3.56 -7.92 1.71
N GLU A 285 4.77 -8.19 2.21
CA GLU A 285 5.79 -7.16 2.37
C GLU A 285 6.24 -6.54 1.03
N PRO A 286 6.73 -7.30 0.04
CA PRO A 286 7.11 -6.72 -1.24
C PRO A 286 5.90 -6.14 -2.01
N THR A 287 4.71 -6.68 -1.84
CA THR A 287 3.47 -6.10 -2.39
C THR A 287 3.23 -4.71 -1.82
N TYR A 288 3.36 -4.55 -0.51
CA TYR A 288 3.19 -3.26 0.16
C TYR A 288 4.30 -2.26 -0.24
N TYR A 289 5.56 -2.69 -0.36
CA TYR A 289 6.65 -1.80 -0.80
C TYR A 289 6.43 -1.31 -2.22
N ASN A 290 5.90 -2.14 -3.10
CA ASN A 290 5.52 -1.73 -4.46
C ASN A 290 4.36 -0.72 -4.45
N TRP A 291 3.36 -0.92 -3.59
CA TRP A 291 2.27 0.04 -3.41
C TRP A 291 2.78 1.39 -2.88
N GLU A 292 3.63 1.39 -1.85
CA GLU A 292 4.27 2.61 -1.33
C GLU A 292 5.06 3.34 -2.41
N HIS A 293 5.86 2.60 -3.18
CA HIS A 293 6.63 3.18 -4.27
C HIS A 293 5.73 3.80 -5.35
N ALA A 294 4.65 3.13 -5.73
CA ALA A 294 3.68 3.67 -6.70
C ALA A 294 3.00 4.93 -6.17
N ARG A 295 2.59 4.95 -4.89
CA ARG A 295 2.07 6.14 -4.21
C ARG A 295 3.07 7.29 -4.28
N ASP A 296 4.31 7.06 -3.88
CA ASP A 296 5.33 8.12 -3.80
C ASP A 296 5.74 8.62 -5.19
N ALA A 297 5.83 7.72 -6.17
CA ALA A 297 6.07 8.10 -7.57
C ALA A 297 4.91 8.92 -8.16
N ARG A 298 3.66 8.63 -7.79
CA ARG A 298 2.51 9.46 -8.15
C ARG A 298 2.64 10.86 -7.55
N LEU A 299 2.90 10.94 -6.24
CA LEU A 299 3.02 12.21 -5.53
C LEU A 299 4.16 13.09 -6.06
N ALA A 300 5.27 12.49 -6.49
CA ALA A 300 6.41 13.20 -7.07
C ALA A 300 6.11 13.83 -8.44
N ARG A 301 5.16 13.25 -9.19
CA ARG A 301 4.75 13.78 -10.52
C ARG A 301 3.62 14.79 -10.46
N GLU A 302 2.85 14.80 -9.36
CA GLU A 302 1.69 15.68 -9.23
C GLU A 302 2.07 17.04 -8.64
N THR A 303 1.61 18.12 -9.27
CA THR A 303 1.70 19.46 -8.69
C THR A 303 0.54 19.67 -7.74
N ALA A 304 0.83 19.98 -6.48
CA ALA A 304 -0.16 20.27 -5.46
C ALA A 304 0.32 21.42 -4.55
N THR A 305 -0.62 22.22 -4.09
CA THR A 305 -0.39 23.12 -2.96
C THR A 305 -0.49 22.30 -1.68
N VAL A 306 0.63 22.11 -0.99
CA VAL A 306 0.69 21.34 0.25
C VAL A 306 0.54 22.28 1.44
N VAL A 307 -0.47 22.03 2.27
CA VAL A 307 -0.69 22.75 3.52
C VAL A 307 -0.38 21.79 4.67
N GLU A 308 0.71 22.04 5.36
CA GLU A 308 1.13 21.24 6.50
C GLU A 308 0.23 21.51 7.71
N LEU A 309 -0.29 20.45 8.30
CA LEU A 309 -1.13 20.48 9.50
C LEU A 309 -0.34 20.06 10.74
N LEU A 310 0.42 18.97 10.64
CA LEU A 310 1.32 18.45 11.68
C LEU A 310 2.61 17.99 11.02
N ARG A 311 3.75 18.23 11.68
CA ARG A 311 5.06 17.70 11.25
C ARG A 311 5.72 16.98 12.40
N ASP A 312 5.97 15.69 12.24
CA ASP A 312 6.69 14.80 13.15
C ASP A 312 6.30 15.04 14.63
N ARG A 313 5.00 15.27 14.85
CA ARG A 313 4.46 15.58 16.17
C ARG A 313 4.09 14.31 16.91
N VAL A 314 4.59 14.18 18.13
CA VAL A 314 4.11 13.14 19.04
C VAL A 314 2.69 13.48 19.48
N VAL A 315 1.75 12.57 19.20
CA VAL A 315 0.33 12.74 19.54
C VAL A 315 -0.18 11.55 20.33
N GLU A 316 -0.70 11.82 21.52
CA GLU A 316 -1.25 10.80 22.40
C GLU A 316 -2.69 10.44 22.01
N GLU A 317 -3.59 11.41 21.95
CA GLU A 317 -5.02 11.20 21.77
C GLU A 317 -5.58 11.98 20.58
N ASN A 318 -5.41 13.29 20.62
CA ASN A 318 -5.86 14.20 19.59
C ASN A 318 -4.93 15.40 19.47
N ALA A 319 -5.03 16.09 18.34
CA ALA A 319 -4.34 17.35 18.11
C ALA A 319 -5.33 18.37 17.54
N ASP A 320 -5.51 19.48 18.26
CA ASP A 320 -6.16 20.66 17.73
C ASP A 320 -5.16 21.43 16.87
N ILE A 321 -5.58 21.82 15.68
CA ILE A 321 -4.74 22.38 14.63
C ILE A 321 -5.37 23.68 14.16
N ASP A 322 -4.69 24.79 14.42
CA ASP A 322 -4.98 26.07 13.77
C ASP A 322 -4.12 26.17 12.51
N VAL A 323 -4.75 26.30 11.37
CA VAL A 323 -4.07 26.32 10.07
C VAL A 323 -4.50 27.53 9.24
N MET A 324 -3.57 28.07 8.48
CA MET A 324 -3.82 29.11 7.48
C MET A 324 -3.89 28.45 6.10
N LEU A 325 -5.08 28.40 5.52
CA LEU A 325 -5.31 27.97 4.16
C LEU A 325 -5.10 29.12 3.16
N PRO A 326 -4.91 28.83 1.86
CA PRO A 326 -5.03 29.82 0.81
C PRO A 326 -6.34 30.62 0.93
N ASP A 327 -6.38 31.81 0.38
CA ASP A 327 -7.62 32.61 0.38
C ASP A 327 -8.76 31.93 -0.40
N ALA A 328 -9.98 32.41 -0.20
CA ALA A 328 -11.18 31.83 -0.81
C ALA A 328 -11.12 31.80 -2.35
N ALA A 329 -10.47 32.78 -2.99
CA ALA A 329 -10.34 32.85 -4.44
C ALA A 329 -9.40 31.73 -4.94
N THR A 330 -8.29 31.52 -4.26
CA THR A 330 -7.34 30.43 -4.53
C THR A 330 -7.97 29.06 -4.23
N MET A 331 -8.67 28.92 -3.08
CA MET A 331 -9.39 27.69 -2.76
C MET A 331 -10.43 27.31 -3.83
N ALA A 332 -11.07 28.31 -4.45
CA ALA A 332 -12.01 28.08 -5.52
C ALA A 332 -11.38 27.55 -6.83
N THR A 333 -10.07 27.54 -6.98
CA THR A 333 -9.38 26.99 -8.16
C THR A 333 -9.18 25.49 -8.08
N PHE A 334 -9.25 24.89 -6.89
CA PHE A 334 -9.00 23.46 -6.70
C PHE A 334 -10.27 22.65 -6.94
N ASP A 335 -10.11 21.50 -7.56
CA ASP A 335 -11.14 20.46 -7.73
C ASP A 335 -10.82 19.16 -6.97
N THR A 336 -9.61 19.09 -6.40
CA THR A 336 -9.09 17.91 -5.73
C THR A 336 -8.46 18.29 -4.38
N MET A 337 -8.81 17.52 -3.35
CA MET A 337 -8.18 17.57 -2.03
C MET A 337 -7.87 16.17 -1.55
N GLU A 338 -6.61 15.94 -1.19
CA GLU A 338 -6.16 14.70 -0.55
C GLU A 338 -5.60 15.01 0.84
N VAL A 339 -5.71 14.04 1.73
CA VAL A 339 -5.02 14.05 3.02
C VAL A 339 -3.86 13.08 2.95
N ASP A 340 -2.64 13.56 3.23
CA ASP A 340 -1.43 12.77 3.40
C ASP A 340 -1.18 12.61 4.90
N LEU A 341 -1.50 11.44 5.44
CA LEU A 341 -1.31 11.09 6.85
C LEU A 341 -0.20 10.05 6.96
N LYS A 342 0.85 10.38 7.72
CA LYS A 342 1.92 9.47 8.11
C LYS A 342 1.89 9.28 9.62
N MET A 343 1.84 8.02 10.06
CA MET A 343 1.88 7.62 11.45
C MET A 343 3.08 6.68 11.66
N GLU A 344 4.09 7.16 12.33
CA GLU A 344 5.36 6.45 12.53
C GLU A 344 5.51 6.00 13.96
N CYS A 345 6.19 4.88 14.14
CA CYS A 345 6.61 4.41 15.45
C CYS A 345 7.89 5.11 15.90
N PRO A 346 8.14 5.31 17.20
CA PRO A 346 9.44 5.73 17.70
C PRO A 346 10.56 4.82 17.16
N ASN A 347 11.66 5.43 16.72
CA ASN A 347 12.80 4.74 16.11
C ASN A 347 12.44 3.87 14.89
N HIS A 348 11.30 4.08 14.25
CA HIS A 348 10.80 3.31 13.11
C HIS A 348 10.71 1.81 13.36
N ARG A 349 10.39 1.41 14.61
CA ARG A 349 10.35 0.01 15.01
C ARG A 349 8.94 -0.46 15.29
N ASP A 350 8.58 -1.57 14.67
CA ASP A 350 7.37 -2.30 14.99
C ASP A 350 7.35 -2.66 16.48
N GLY A 351 6.19 -2.52 17.11
CA GLY A 351 6.02 -2.78 18.55
C GLY A 351 6.27 -1.57 19.46
N GLU A 352 6.78 -0.46 18.96
CA GLU A 352 7.01 0.77 19.72
C GLU A 352 5.88 1.81 19.59
N CYS A 353 4.88 1.56 18.76
CA CYS A 353 3.69 2.42 18.58
C CYS A 353 2.39 1.70 18.94
N GLY A 354 1.24 2.30 18.65
CA GLY A 354 -0.08 1.87 19.10
C GLY A 354 -0.40 0.39 18.94
N ALA A 355 -0.97 -0.19 19.99
CA ALA A 355 -1.17 -1.65 20.12
C ALA A 355 -2.37 -2.19 19.33
N TRP A 356 -3.31 -1.32 18.94
CA TRP A 356 -4.61 -1.71 18.41
C TRP A 356 -4.96 -0.96 17.14
N ASP A 357 -5.98 -1.47 16.47
CA ASP A 357 -6.67 -0.89 15.33
C ASP A 357 -7.62 0.24 15.78
N TYR A 358 -7.06 1.37 16.19
CA TYR A 358 -7.85 2.52 16.63
C TYR A 358 -8.51 3.23 15.46
N LEU A 359 -9.70 3.78 15.70
CA LEU A 359 -10.30 4.78 14.84
C LEU A 359 -9.46 6.07 14.86
N SER A 360 -9.15 6.60 13.71
CA SER A 360 -8.52 7.89 13.52
C SER A 360 -9.36 8.77 12.60
N HIS A 361 -9.54 10.04 12.95
CA HIS A 361 -10.44 10.95 12.26
C HIS A 361 -9.79 12.31 12.00
N LEU A 362 -10.18 12.95 10.92
CA LEU A 362 -9.92 14.38 10.71
C LEU A 362 -11.26 15.12 10.64
N TRP A 363 -11.46 16.06 11.55
CA TRP A 363 -12.66 16.90 11.62
C TRP A 363 -12.37 18.36 11.36
N VAL A 364 -13.37 19.06 10.79
CA VAL A 364 -13.44 20.52 10.81
C VAL A 364 -14.19 20.94 12.06
N CYS A 365 -13.62 21.91 12.77
CA CYS A 365 -14.24 22.51 13.94
C CYS A 365 -14.95 23.81 13.56
N ASP A 366 -16.03 24.12 14.25
CA ASP A 366 -16.64 25.45 14.15
C ASP A 366 -15.66 26.49 14.69
N ALA A 367 -15.53 27.63 13.99
CA ALA A 367 -14.79 28.76 14.55
C ALA A 367 -15.49 29.15 15.86
N PRO A 368 -14.72 29.52 16.94
CA PRO A 368 -15.34 30.15 18.08
C PRO A 368 -16.10 31.36 17.54
N SER A 369 -17.40 31.44 17.82
CA SER A 369 -18.16 32.65 17.52
C SER A 369 -17.38 33.82 18.14
N ALA A 370 -17.01 34.81 17.31
CA ALA A 370 -16.51 36.05 17.87
C ALA A 370 -17.56 36.52 18.89
N PRO A 371 -17.17 36.95 20.09
CA PRO A 371 -18.12 37.54 21.01
C PRO A 371 -18.85 38.64 20.22
N ASP A 372 -20.18 38.55 20.18
CA ASP A 372 -21.00 39.54 19.50
C ASP A 372 -20.58 40.92 19.98
N ALA A 373 -20.03 41.75 19.07
CA ALA A 373 -19.57 43.10 19.38
C ALA A 373 -20.74 44.00 19.83
N ASP A 374 -21.99 43.51 19.68
CA ASP A 374 -23.22 44.19 20.10
C ASP A 374 -23.84 43.64 21.40
N ALA A 375 -23.23 42.62 22.04
CA ALA A 375 -23.66 42.24 23.37
C ALA A 375 -23.23 43.34 24.36
N GLY A 376 -24.19 44.19 24.71
CA GLY A 376 -24.00 45.24 25.74
C GLY A 376 -23.32 44.64 26.98
N ALA A 377 -22.50 45.46 27.64
CA ALA A 377 -21.66 45.07 28.77
C ALA A 377 -22.41 44.12 29.71
N PRO A 378 -21.88 42.92 30.03
CA PRO A 378 -22.57 41.98 30.88
C PRO A 378 -22.77 42.62 32.27
N ASP A 379 -24.00 42.57 32.78
CA ASP A 379 -24.29 42.85 34.18
C ASP A 379 -23.38 41.98 35.07
N ALA A 380 -22.72 42.60 36.01
CA ALA A 380 -21.79 41.98 36.95
C ALA A 380 -22.56 40.98 37.84
N GLY A 381 -22.78 39.75 37.36
CA GLY A 381 -23.52 38.73 38.10
C GLY A 381 -23.61 37.34 37.41
N ALA A 382 -23.24 37.23 36.12
CA ALA A 382 -23.19 35.94 35.48
C ALA A 382 -21.87 35.24 35.78
N GLY A 383 -21.90 34.13 36.48
CA GLY A 383 -20.72 33.30 36.74
C GLY A 383 -19.95 33.00 35.47
N ASP A 384 -18.64 32.87 35.61
CA ASP A 384 -17.63 32.65 34.58
C ASP A 384 -17.94 31.40 33.73
N ALA A 385 -18.92 31.51 32.84
CA ALA A 385 -19.15 30.51 31.81
C ALA A 385 -18.02 30.70 30.79
N GLY A 386 -16.99 29.86 30.91
CA GLY A 386 -15.90 29.82 29.94
C GLY A 386 -16.45 29.74 28.50
N PRO A 387 -15.63 30.08 27.50
CA PRO A 387 -16.07 30.02 26.11
C PRO A 387 -16.68 28.63 25.79
N PRO A 388 -17.76 28.58 24.97
CA PRO A 388 -18.41 27.32 24.66
C PRO A 388 -17.37 26.32 24.10
N PRO A 389 -17.48 25.04 24.46
CA PRO A 389 -16.52 24.02 24.02
C PRO A 389 -16.49 23.97 22.50
N LEU A 390 -15.27 23.87 21.95
CA LEU A 390 -15.03 23.76 20.52
C LEU A 390 -15.78 22.55 19.95
N ARG A 391 -16.66 22.79 18.98
CA ARG A 391 -17.41 21.74 18.32
C ARG A 391 -16.69 21.27 17.06
N CYS A 392 -16.10 20.05 17.09
CA CYS A 392 -15.41 19.41 15.97
C CYS A 392 -16.20 18.19 15.55
N ASP A 393 -17.17 18.35 14.68
CA ASP A 393 -18.14 17.30 14.39
C ASP A 393 -18.37 17.05 12.87
N ARG A 394 -17.70 17.79 11.98
CA ARG A 394 -17.75 17.58 10.54
C ARG A 394 -16.55 16.76 10.10
N GLU A 395 -16.74 15.45 9.95
CA GLU A 395 -15.70 14.51 9.57
C GLU A 395 -15.36 14.65 8.09
N MET A 396 -14.06 14.84 7.79
CA MET A 396 -13.56 14.87 6.42
C MET A 396 -12.95 13.54 5.99
N ALA A 397 -12.28 12.85 6.89
CA ALA A 397 -11.54 11.62 6.60
C ALA A 397 -11.47 10.71 7.82
N ARG A 398 -11.27 9.42 7.56
CA ARG A 398 -11.15 8.36 8.58
C ARG A 398 -10.09 7.36 8.18
N TRP A 399 -9.35 6.87 9.18
CA TRP A 399 -8.38 5.79 9.05
C TRP A 399 -8.55 4.81 10.19
N ILE A 400 -8.02 3.61 9.99
CA ILE A 400 -7.84 2.63 11.06
C ILE A 400 -6.35 2.44 11.26
N THR A 401 -5.85 2.67 12.47
CA THR A 401 -4.44 2.53 12.76
C THR A 401 -3.99 1.07 12.65
N THR A 402 -2.70 0.88 12.56
CA THR A 402 -2.09 -0.45 12.52
C THR A 402 -1.98 -1.05 13.92
N TYR A 403 -1.95 -2.37 14.00
CA TYR A 403 -1.45 -3.05 15.19
C TYR A 403 0.08 -3.00 15.20
N TRP A 404 0.67 -2.11 16.00
CA TRP A 404 2.11 -2.05 16.28
C TRP A 404 3.03 -1.75 15.08
N ARG A 405 2.52 -1.21 13.97
CA ARG A 405 3.31 -0.88 12.78
C ARG A 405 3.13 0.57 12.33
N GLU A 406 4.01 1.01 11.46
CA GLU A 406 3.91 2.30 10.79
C GLU A 406 2.98 2.24 9.59
N ALA A 407 2.42 3.39 9.20
CA ALA A 407 1.63 3.52 8.00
C ALA A 407 1.68 4.93 7.43
N ARG A 408 1.45 5.05 6.10
CA ARG A 408 1.20 6.32 5.44
C ARG A 408 0.14 6.13 4.36
N TRP A 409 -0.88 6.95 4.40
CA TRP A 409 -1.99 6.95 3.44
C TRP A 409 -2.13 8.31 2.79
N VAL A 410 -2.57 8.32 1.52
CA VAL A 410 -2.95 9.53 0.80
C VAL A 410 -4.37 9.34 0.30
N THR A 411 -5.32 9.88 1.04
CA THR A 411 -6.75 9.65 0.90
C THR A 411 -7.40 10.78 0.12
N ASP A 412 -8.10 10.48 -0.99
CA ASP A 412 -8.87 11.47 -1.75
C ASP A 412 -10.17 11.80 -0.97
N ILE A 413 -10.25 13.06 -0.56
CA ILE A 413 -11.41 13.63 0.12
C ILE A 413 -11.96 14.85 -0.64
N SER A 414 -11.84 14.86 -1.95
CA SER A 414 -12.20 16.01 -2.79
C SER A 414 -13.63 16.48 -2.55
N GLY A 415 -14.57 15.56 -2.27
CA GLY A 415 -15.94 15.92 -1.91
C GLY A 415 -16.05 16.84 -0.70
N MET A 416 -15.04 16.87 0.18
CA MET A 416 -15.03 17.67 1.41
C MET A 416 -14.41 19.07 1.23
N LEU A 417 -13.89 19.42 0.04
CA LEU A 417 -13.36 20.76 -0.27
C LEU A 417 -14.28 21.93 0.17
N PRO A 418 -15.62 21.83 -0.02
CA PRO A 418 -16.51 22.92 0.37
C PRO A 418 -16.49 23.24 1.88
N MET A 419 -16.12 22.30 2.74
CA MET A 419 -16.00 22.55 4.17
C MET A 419 -14.89 23.58 4.50
N LEU A 420 -13.92 23.72 3.58
CA LEU A 420 -12.75 24.60 3.73
C LEU A 420 -12.74 25.75 2.70
N ARG A 421 -13.82 25.91 1.93
CA ARG A 421 -13.90 26.86 0.80
C ARG A 421 -13.63 28.32 1.15
N GLY A 422 -13.89 28.69 2.40
CA GLY A 422 -13.65 30.07 2.89
C GLY A 422 -12.18 30.43 2.94
N GLY A 423 -11.29 29.43 2.92
CA GLY A 423 -9.85 29.67 3.08
C GLY A 423 -9.51 30.36 4.39
N GLY A 424 -8.34 31.01 4.41
CA GLY A 424 -7.89 31.74 5.59
C GLY A 424 -7.69 30.85 6.82
N ARG A 425 -7.92 31.42 8.01
CA ARG A 425 -7.74 30.66 9.25
C ARG A 425 -8.84 29.64 9.45
N GLN A 426 -8.46 28.36 9.58
CA GLN A 426 -9.35 27.24 9.86
C GLN A 426 -8.88 26.50 11.11
N ARG A 427 -9.82 25.85 11.79
CA ARG A 427 -9.51 24.97 12.92
C ARG A 427 -9.94 23.54 12.60
N LEU A 428 -8.99 22.64 12.73
CA LEU A 428 -9.17 21.21 12.51
C LEU A 428 -8.84 20.44 13.78
N ARG A 429 -9.33 19.23 13.89
CA ARG A 429 -8.92 18.27 14.92
C ARG A 429 -8.59 16.94 14.27
N TRP A 430 -7.38 16.48 14.51
CA TRP A 430 -7.03 15.08 14.24
C TRP A 430 -7.13 14.28 15.53
N TYR A 431 -7.73 13.09 15.45
CA TYR A 431 -8.05 12.25 16.58
C TYR A 431 -7.65 10.81 16.32
N ALA A 432 -6.99 10.15 17.25
CA ALA A 432 -6.48 8.77 17.15
C ALA A 432 -7.11 7.78 18.14
N SER A 433 -8.14 8.17 18.88
CA SER A 433 -9.00 7.31 19.71
C SER A 433 -8.28 6.38 20.71
N ARG A 434 -7.34 6.90 21.52
CA ARG A 434 -6.51 6.08 22.43
C ARG A 434 -6.76 6.27 23.91
N GLN A 435 -7.67 7.13 24.32
CA GLN A 435 -7.88 7.53 25.71
C GLN A 435 -8.18 6.38 26.68
N TRP A 436 -8.70 5.26 26.17
CA TRP A 436 -9.08 4.11 26.97
C TRP A 436 -7.97 3.04 27.10
N ASP A 437 -6.85 3.15 26.37
CA ASP A 437 -5.78 2.17 26.40
C ASP A 437 -4.65 2.58 27.36
N PRO A 438 -4.46 1.86 28.49
CA PRO A 438 -3.37 2.13 29.42
C PRO A 438 -1.97 1.79 28.86
N ARG A 439 -1.88 1.07 27.74
CA ARG A 439 -0.64 0.65 27.09
C ARG A 439 -0.18 1.68 26.04
N ARG A 440 -0.38 2.93 26.32
CA ARG A 440 -0.05 4.03 25.41
C ARG A 440 1.36 3.92 24.87
N THR A 441 1.45 3.80 23.56
CA THR A 441 2.63 4.16 22.79
C THR A 441 2.19 5.21 21.79
N ASP A 442 2.91 6.31 21.76
CA ASP A 442 2.54 7.45 20.95
C ASP A 442 2.91 7.21 19.50
N TYR A 443 2.15 7.80 18.59
CA TYR A 443 2.57 7.90 17.20
C TYR A 443 3.30 9.22 16.95
N ILE A 444 4.30 9.18 16.09
CA ILE A 444 4.89 10.38 15.48
C ILE A 444 4.08 10.65 14.22
N VAL A 445 3.36 11.77 14.21
CA VAL A 445 2.35 12.08 13.18
C VAL A 445 2.80 13.23 12.31
N SER A 446 2.79 13.02 11.01
CA SER A 446 2.84 14.06 10.00
C SER A 446 1.54 14.03 9.19
N LEU A 447 0.90 15.19 9.06
CA LEU A 447 -0.40 15.33 8.42
C LEU A 447 -0.40 16.58 7.53
N SER A 448 -0.85 16.45 6.29
CA SER A 448 -0.98 17.59 5.38
C SER A 448 -2.20 17.46 4.47
N LEU A 449 -2.73 18.61 4.04
CA LEU A 449 -3.66 18.68 2.92
C LEU A 449 -2.89 18.91 1.63
N ARG A 450 -3.27 18.21 0.58
CA ARG A 450 -2.75 18.35 -0.78
C ARG A 450 -3.89 18.87 -1.66
N LEU A 451 -3.78 20.11 -2.10
CA LEU A 451 -4.80 20.80 -2.90
C LEU A 451 -4.30 20.89 -4.34
N SER A 452 -5.10 20.47 -5.30
CA SER A 452 -4.73 20.48 -6.71
C SER A 452 -5.93 20.68 -7.63
N ASN A 453 -5.64 20.98 -8.89
CA ASN A 453 -6.64 20.99 -9.95
C ASN A 453 -6.25 19.89 -10.96
N ARG A 454 -7.04 18.83 -11.02
CA ARG A 454 -6.88 17.71 -11.97
C ARG A 454 -7.78 17.86 -13.20
N ASN A 455 -8.38 19.04 -13.40
CA ASN A 455 -9.27 19.34 -14.53
C ASN A 455 -10.46 18.35 -14.62
N ARG A 456 -11.13 18.08 -13.49
CA ARG A 456 -12.28 17.14 -13.42
C ARG A 456 -13.52 17.65 -14.17
N GLY A 457 -13.49 18.87 -14.72
CA GLY A 457 -14.59 19.49 -15.44
C GLY A 457 -15.76 19.96 -14.56
N MET A 458 -15.71 19.65 -13.27
CA MET A 458 -16.62 20.11 -12.22
C MET A 458 -15.90 20.12 -10.87
N ARG A 459 -16.43 20.89 -9.94
CA ARG A 459 -15.89 20.95 -8.58
C ARG A 459 -16.99 20.88 -7.54
N PRO A 460 -16.70 20.38 -6.33
CA PRO A 460 -17.67 20.37 -5.24
C PRO A 460 -17.84 21.80 -4.70
N VAL A 461 -19.06 22.21 -4.46
CA VAL A 461 -19.39 23.58 -4.04
C VAL A 461 -20.08 23.64 -2.69
N GLU A 462 -20.71 22.56 -2.27
CA GLU A 462 -21.43 22.50 -1.00
C GLU A 462 -21.48 21.06 -0.46
N VAL A 463 -21.42 20.93 0.87
CA VAL A 463 -21.57 19.69 1.61
C VAL A 463 -22.70 19.84 2.61
N VAL A 464 -23.73 19.02 2.50
CA VAL A 464 -24.88 19.00 3.42
C VAL A 464 -24.79 17.75 4.29
N PRO A 465 -24.64 17.89 5.63
CA PRO A 465 -24.63 16.73 6.51
C PRO A 465 -26.00 16.03 6.55
N LEU A 466 -25.97 14.69 6.61
CA LEU A 466 -27.17 13.88 6.72
C LEU A 466 -27.22 13.19 8.09
N TRP A 467 -26.93 11.89 8.15
CA TRP A 467 -27.00 11.13 9.39
C TRP A 467 -25.63 10.78 9.93
N ARG A 468 -25.61 10.52 11.23
CA ARG A 468 -24.44 10.05 11.98
C ARG A 468 -24.68 8.67 12.58
N GLY A 469 -23.57 7.99 12.88
CA GLY A 469 -23.56 6.73 13.55
C GLY A 469 -23.99 6.79 15.03
N GLY A 470 -23.66 5.74 15.76
CA GLY A 470 -23.97 5.56 17.18
C GLY A 470 -24.14 4.10 17.54
N ASP A 471 -24.64 3.83 18.75
CA ASP A 471 -24.89 2.48 19.23
C ASP A 471 -25.87 1.74 18.33
N TRP A 472 -25.44 0.61 17.79
CA TRP A 472 -26.20 -0.18 16.85
C TRP A 472 -27.09 -1.18 17.60
N ASN A 473 -28.28 -0.71 17.95
CA ASN A 473 -29.25 -1.43 18.77
C ASN A 473 -30.69 -1.21 18.24
N ALA A 474 -31.67 -1.71 18.93
CA ALA A 474 -33.09 -1.61 18.54
C ALA A 474 -33.61 -0.18 18.33
N GLN A 475 -32.93 0.83 18.90
CA GLN A 475 -33.31 2.25 18.77
C GLN A 475 -32.54 2.98 17.68
N TYR A 476 -31.57 2.31 17.03
CA TYR A 476 -30.65 2.95 16.07
C TYR A 476 -31.41 3.69 14.95
N ASP A 477 -32.35 3.02 14.29
CA ASP A 477 -33.12 3.61 13.18
C ASP A 477 -34.11 4.68 13.67
N ALA A 478 -34.72 4.50 14.84
CA ALA A 478 -35.70 5.43 15.39
C ALA A 478 -35.12 6.82 15.69
N THR A 479 -33.81 6.90 15.96
CA THR A 479 -33.12 8.18 16.21
C THR A 479 -32.67 8.90 14.93
N ARG A 480 -32.94 8.34 13.76
CA ARG A 480 -32.55 8.86 12.43
C ARG A 480 -33.75 9.17 11.58
N ALA A 481 -34.43 10.28 11.94
CA ALA A 481 -35.60 10.74 11.24
C ALA A 481 -35.32 10.97 9.74
N PRO A 482 -36.33 10.84 8.87
CA PRO A 482 -36.25 11.26 7.49
C PRO A 482 -35.83 12.73 7.38
N LEU A 483 -35.06 13.05 6.36
CA LEU A 483 -34.61 14.42 6.05
C LEU A 483 -35.28 14.89 4.76
N ARG A 484 -35.49 16.18 4.63
CA ARG A 484 -35.95 16.82 3.41
C ARG A 484 -34.88 17.78 2.91
N VAL A 485 -34.54 17.64 1.66
CA VAL A 485 -33.49 18.42 1.01
C VAL A 485 -34.00 19.03 -0.29
N THR A 486 -33.50 20.24 -0.58
CA THR A 486 -33.72 20.89 -1.88
C THR A 486 -32.35 21.17 -2.49
N VAL A 487 -32.06 20.55 -3.63
CA VAL A 487 -30.78 20.78 -4.32
C VAL A 487 -30.77 22.17 -4.95
N PRO A 488 -29.72 22.99 -4.72
CA PRO A 488 -29.65 24.34 -5.26
C PRO A 488 -29.64 24.36 -6.79
N PRO A 489 -30.27 25.38 -7.43
CA PRO A 489 -30.19 25.56 -8.87
C PRO A 489 -28.73 25.66 -9.37
N GLY A 490 -28.48 25.09 -10.55
CA GLY A 490 -27.13 25.08 -11.15
C GLY A 490 -26.23 23.95 -10.65
N THR A 491 -26.70 23.07 -9.77
CA THR A 491 -26.01 21.83 -9.42
C THR A 491 -26.05 20.89 -10.62
N ARG A 492 -24.87 20.43 -11.05
CA ARG A 492 -24.71 19.52 -12.19
C ARG A 492 -24.68 18.06 -11.77
N ARG A 493 -24.17 17.80 -10.55
CA ARG A 493 -24.10 16.48 -9.95
C ARG A 493 -24.32 16.58 -8.44
N THR A 494 -24.99 15.58 -7.88
CA THR A 494 -25.19 15.39 -6.45
C THR A 494 -24.72 13.99 -6.07
N ASP A 495 -23.78 13.91 -5.14
CA ASP A 495 -23.27 12.64 -4.62
C ASP A 495 -23.78 12.39 -3.20
N LEU A 496 -24.23 11.17 -2.95
CA LEU A 496 -24.33 10.61 -1.61
C LEU A 496 -22.94 10.10 -1.22
N TYR A 497 -22.34 10.75 -0.24
CA TYR A 497 -21.00 10.47 0.27
C TYR A 497 -21.10 9.87 1.66
N THR A 498 -20.55 8.67 1.88
CA THR A 498 -20.66 7.96 3.15
C THR A 498 -19.32 7.39 3.61
N LEU A 499 -19.03 7.57 4.91
CA LEU A 499 -17.96 6.87 5.63
C LEU A 499 -18.65 5.98 6.67
N ILE A 500 -18.56 4.65 6.52
CA ILE A 500 -19.23 3.68 7.39
C ILE A 500 -18.21 2.65 7.86
N THR A 501 -18.12 2.49 9.19
CA THR A 501 -17.35 1.43 9.82
C THR A 501 -18.07 0.90 11.05
N GLY A 502 -18.10 -0.42 11.21
CA GLY A 502 -18.69 -1.07 12.37
C GLY A 502 -17.63 -1.49 13.40
N HIS A 503 -17.90 -1.27 14.68
CA HIS A 503 -16.93 -1.49 15.74
C HIS A 503 -17.54 -2.19 16.95
N GLY A 504 -16.79 -3.17 17.49
CA GLY A 504 -17.14 -3.89 18.69
C GLY A 504 -18.43 -4.69 18.57
N GLY A 505 -19.07 -4.93 19.70
CA GLY A 505 -20.29 -5.69 19.84
C GLY A 505 -20.30 -6.54 21.10
N VAL A 506 -21.39 -7.26 21.33
CA VAL A 506 -21.52 -8.18 22.46
C VAL A 506 -20.76 -9.48 22.13
N GLN A 507 -19.91 -9.92 23.07
CA GLN A 507 -19.24 -11.20 22.94
C GLN A 507 -20.23 -12.37 22.91
N PRO A 508 -19.98 -13.44 22.14
CA PRO A 508 -18.74 -13.68 21.37
C PRO A 508 -18.78 -13.17 19.93
N THR A 509 -19.83 -12.48 19.50
CA THR A 509 -20.06 -12.18 18.08
C THR A 509 -19.34 -10.93 17.59
N ASN A 510 -19.20 -9.88 18.40
CA ASN A 510 -18.71 -8.56 18.00
C ASN A 510 -19.31 -8.11 16.66
N CYS A 511 -20.65 -8.12 16.56
CA CYS A 511 -21.31 -8.19 15.26
C CYS A 511 -21.20 -6.91 14.45
N ALA A 512 -21.12 -5.71 15.08
CA ALA A 512 -20.88 -4.49 14.31
C ALA A 512 -19.54 -4.54 13.58
N GLU A 513 -18.53 -5.20 14.17
CA GLU A 513 -17.20 -5.34 13.59
C GLU A 513 -17.09 -6.50 12.59
N PHE A 514 -17.64 -7.68 12.94
CA PHE A 514 -17.38 -8.93 12.23
C PHE A 514 -18.61 -9.54 11.55
N CYS A 515 -19.71 -8.83 11.43
CA CYS A 515 -20.85 -9.32 10.66
C CYS A 515 -21.13 -8.41 9.46
N ASN A 516 -21.74 -8.98 8.42
CA ASN A 516 -22.27 -8.18 7.32
C ASN A 516 -23.48 -7.38 7.84
N HIS A 517 -23.29 -6.08 8.02
CA HIS A 517 -24.38 -5.14 8.27
C HIS A 517 -24.72 -4.37 7.00
N GLU A 518 -25.97 -3.99 6.89
CA GLU A 518 -26.54 -3.40 5.70
C GLU A 518 -27.07 -2.00 6.01
N HIS A 519 -26.74 -1.04 5.15
CA HIS A 519 -27.12 0.36 5.26
C HIS A 519 -27.90 0.76 4.02
N ARG A 520 -29.16 1.06 4.19
CA ARG A 520 -30.07 1.45 3.12
C ARG A 520 -30.33 2.95 3.16
N PHE A 521 -29.93 3.63 2.13
CA PHE A 521 -30.22 5.04 1.90
C PHE A 521 -31.31 5.13 0.82
N THR A 522 -32.48 5.58 1.19
CA THR A 522 -33.60 5.84 0.24
C THR A 522 -33.53 7.32 -0.15
N VAL A 523 -33.37 7.60 -1.43
CA VAL A 523 -33.37 8.95 -2.00
C VAL A 523 -34.58 9.07 -2.94
N GLY A 524 -35.61 9.81 -2.53
CA GLY A 524 -36.88 9.80 -3.22
C GLY A 524 -37.50 8.39 -3.23
N ALA A 525 -37.61 7.79 -4.40
CA ALA A 525 -38.16 6.43 -4.58
C ALA A 525 -37.08 5.35 -4.75
N MET A 526 -35.79 5.69 -4.76
CA MET A 526 -34.69 4.76 -5.05
C MET A 526 -33.89 4.40 -3.79
N ASP A 527 -33.62 3.12 -3.63
CA ASP A 527 -32.77 2.60 -2.56
C ASP A 527 -31.34 2.38 -3.02
N PHE A 528 -30.40 2.83 -2.21
CA PHE A 528 -28.94 2.59 -2.36
C PHE A 528 -28.46 1.78 -1.16
N LEU A 529 -28.15 0.52 -1.41
CA LEU A 529 -27.69 -0.40 -0.39
C LEU A 529 -26.15 -0.38 -0.31
N GLN A 530 -25.62 -0.27 0.90
CA GLN A 530 -24.23 -0.54 1.22
C GLN A 530 -24.18 -1.68 2.23
N SER A 531 -23.36 -2.70 1.95
CA SER A 531 -23.17 -3.86 2.82
C SER A 531 -21.70 -4.29 2.81
N PHE A 532 -21.32 -5.14 3.74
CA PHE A 532 -19.93 -5.57 3.96
C PHE A 532 -19.85 -7.10 4.04
N PRO A 533 -20.09 -7.80 2.93
CA PRO A 533 -20.10 -9.27 2.90
C PRO A 533 -18.73 -9.89 3.25
N GLU A 534 -17.65 -9.13 3.09
CA GLU A 534 -16.28 -9.51 3.45
C GLU A 534 -16.04 -9.54 4.97
N ALA A 535 -16.94 -8.97 5.78
CA ALA A 535 -16.81 -8.99 7.23
C ALA A 535 -16.69 -10.44 7.74
N ARG A 536 -15.67 -10.71 8.56
CA ARG A 536 -15.29 -12.03 9.07
C ARG A 536 -14.66 -12.99 8.05
N ALA A 537 -14.56 -12.63 6.78
CA ALA A 537 -13.81 -13.47 5.83
C ALA A 537 -12.34 -13.58 6.24
N ALA A 538 -11.79 -14.79 6.17
CA ALA A 538 -10.53 -15.14 6.83
C ALA A 538 -9.33 -14.30 6.38
N ASN A 539 -9.28 -13.88 5.11
CA ASN A 539 -8.12 -13.19 4.52
C ASN A 539 -8.50 -11.89 3.81
N ALA A 540 -9.72 -11.38 3.99
CA ALA A 540 -10.21 -10.26 3.18
C ALA A 540 -9.36 -8.99 3.32
N CYS A 541 -8.79 -8.72 4.48
CA CYS A 541 -7.86 -7.58 4.64
C CYS A 541 -6.44 -7.92 4.15
N ALA A 542 -5.97 -9.16 4.28
CA ALA A 542 -4.67 -9.56 3.74
C ALA A 542 -4.64 -9.50 2.20
N GLU A 543 -5.76 -9.76 1.54
CA GLU A 543 -5.90 -9.63 0.08
C GLU A 543 -5.86 -8.18 -0.42
N ARG A 544 -6.03 -7.20 0.47
CA ARG A 544 -6.01 -5.76 0.17
C ARG A 544 -4.67 -5.07 0.43
N VAL A 545 -3.60 -5.83 0.65
CA VAL A 545 -2.25 -5.27 0.83
C VAL A 545 -1.82 -4.43 -0.38
N GLY A 546 -2.17 -4.86 -1.59
CA GLY A 546 -1.94 -4.09 -2.82
C GLY A 546 -2.75 -2.79 -2.93
N GLU A 547 -3.75 -2.59 -2.06
CA GLU A 547 -4.54 -1.35 -1.94
C GLU A 547 -4.03 -0.44 -0.82
N GLY A 548 -3.06 -0.90 -0.01
CA GLY A 548 -2.44 -0.11 1.06
C GLY A 548 -2.68 -0.61 2.48
N VAL A 549 -3.31 -1.77 2.66
CA VAL A 549 -3.33 -2.43 3.98
C VAL A 549 -1.91 -2.77 4.38
N VAL A 550 -1.48 -2.30 5.54
CA VAL A 550 -0.16 -2.65 6.08
C VAL A 550 -0.12 -4.15 6.39
N PRO A 551 0.80 -4.93 5.78
CA PRO A 551 0.84 -6.37 5.99
C PRO A 551 1.41 -6.76 7.35
N ASN A 552 1.22 -8.02 7.72
CA ASN A 552 1.89 -8.70 8.84
C ASN A 552 1.90 -7.93 10.15
N GLN A 553 0.80 -7.26 10.43
CA GLN A 553 0.55 -6.60 11.70
C GLN A 553 0.35 -7.66 12.81
N HIS A 554 0.31 -7.22 14.04
CA HIS A 554 -0.16 -8.06 15.15
C HIS A 554 -1.67 -8.30 15.08
N GLY A 555 -2.15 -9.10 16.02
CA GLY A 555 -3.59 -9.33 16.18
C GLY A 555 -4.22 -10.09 15.01
N THR A 556 -5.44 -9.74 14.72
CA THR A 556 -6.28 -10.39 13.71
C THR A 556 -6.45 -9.52 12.46
N TRP A 557 -5.40 -8.80 12.08
CA TRP A 557 -5.41 -7.82 11.00
C TRP A 557 -5.91 -8.35 9.65
N TYR A 558 -5.71 -9.63 9.38
CA TYR A 558 -6.01 -10.28 8.11
C TYR A 558 -7.50 -10.56 7.88
N PHE A 559 -8.32 -10.61 8.95
CA PHE A 559 -9.76 -10.81 8.82
C PHE A 559 -10.46 -9.56 8.27
N GLY A 560 -11.47 -9.77 7.43
CA GLY A 560 -12.39 -8.71 7.02
C GLY A 560 -13.18 -8.13 8.19
N ARG A 561 -13.49 -6.86 8.10
CA ARG A 561 -14.27 -6.10 9.06
C ARG A 561 -15.49 -5.47 8.39
N GLY A 562 -16.41 -4.98 9.19
CA GLY A 562 -17.57 -4.22 8.75
C GLY A 562 -17.21 -2.84 8.22
N GLY A 563 -16.71 -2.79 6.97
CA GLY A 563 -16.38 -1.57 6.24
C GLY A 563 -14.95 -1.04 6.43
N TRP A 564 -14.02 -1.83 6.96
CA TRP A 564 -12.66 -1.37 7.19
C TRP A 564 -11.64 -2.51 7.30
N CYS A 565 -10.36 -2.18 7.22
CA CYS A 565 -9.25 -3.06 7.56
C CYS A 565 -8.28 -2.35 8.51
N PRO A 566 -7.67 -3.06 9.47
CA PRO A 566 -6.56 -2.50 10.26
C PRO A 566 -5.43 -2.05 9.35
N GLY A 567 -4.91 -0.85 9.59
CA GLY A 567 -3.82 -0.31 8.78
C GLY A 567 -4.21 0.12 7.37
N LEU A 568 -5.46 0.63 7.21
CA LEU A 568 -5.94 1.18 5.95
C LEU A 568 -6.75 2.46 6.21
N ASP A 569 -6.77 3.36 5.24
CA ASP A 569 -7.74 4.44 5.20
C ASP A 569 -9.15 3.91 4.92
N VAL A 570 -10.15 4.63 5.40
CA VAL A 570 -11.55 4.32 5.11
C VAL A 570 -11.97 5.13 3.89
N ALA A 571 -11.89 4.51 2.73
CA ALA A 571 -12.33 5.14 1.49
C ALA A 571 -13.84 5.47 1.57
N PRO A 572 -14.25 6.69 1.24
CA PRO A 572 -15.67 7.02 1.20
C PRO A 572 -16.37 6.25 0.08
N ARG A 573 -17.57 5.78 0.35
CA ARG A 573 -18.45 5.35 -0.74
C ARG A 573 -19.14 6.58 -1.30
N VAL A 574 -18.99 6.80 -2.60
CA VAL A 574 -19.58 7.93 -3.33
C VAL A 574 -20.54 7.36 -4.38
N VAL A 575 -21.79 7.77 -4.31
CA VAL A 575 -22.86 7.34 -5.23
C VAL A 575 -23.50 8.56 -5.86
N ASP A 576 -23.51 8.62 -7.19
CA ASP A 576 -24.23 9.66 -7.92
C ASP A 576 -25.74 9.46 -7.76
N VAL A 577 -26.40 10.44 -7.14
CA VAL A 577 -27.85 10.47 -6.88
C VAL A 577 -28.53 11.65 -7.59
N THR A 578 -27.89 12.22 -8.60
CA THR A 578 -28.37 13.40 -9.33
C THR A 578 -29.77 13.18 -9.91
N ALA A 579 -30.00 12.01 -10.49
CA ALA A 579 -31.28 11.69 -11.11
C ALA A 579 -32.44 11.61 -10.09
N GLN A 580 -32.16 11.31 -8.82
CA GLN A 580 -33.13 11.19 -7.74
C GLN A 580 -33.39 12.51 -7.01
N LEU A 581 -32.51 13.50 -7.24
CA LEU A 581 -32.53 14.81 -6.57
C LEU A 581 -32.57 15.95 -7.60
N PRO A 582 -33.72 16.16 -8.29
CA PRO A 582 -33.82 17.26 -9.25
C PRO A 582 -33.63 18.61 -8.57
N ALA A 583 -32.86 19.49 -9.20
CA ALA A 583 -32.58 20.83 -8.68
C ALA A 583 -33.90 21.65 -8.51
N GLY A 584 -34.01 22.32 -7.37
CA GLY A 584 -35.19 23.13 -7.02
C GLY A 584 -36.41 22.37 -6.52
N GLN A 585 -36.35 21.03 -6.43
CA GLN A 585 -37.42 20.22 -5.86
C GLN A 585 -37.05 19.70 -4.48
N GLU A 586 -38.01 19.73 -3.56
CA GLU A 586 -37.85 19.10 -2.25
C GLU A 586 -37.99 17.59 -2.39
N THR A 587 -37.01 16.85 -1.89
CA THR A 587 -37.00 15.38 -1.90
C THR A 587 -36.76 14.85 -0.49
N GLU A 588 -37.49 13.80 -0.12
CA GLU A 588 -37.29 13.12 1.15
C GLU A 588 -36.20 12.06 1.03
N LEU A 589 -35.32 12.04 2.03
CA LEU A 589 -34.30 11.03 2.21
C LEU A 589 -34.57 10.24 3.50
N ARG A 590 -34.28 8.93 3.45
CA ARG A 590 -34.38 8.04 4.62
C ARG A 590 -33.14 7.20 4.74
N TYR A 591 -32.80 6.82 5.96
CA TYR A 591 -31.71 5.91 6.25
C TYR A 591 -32.16 4.87 7.27
N ARG A 592 -31.83 3.60 7.01
CA ARG A 592 -32.11 2.47 7.88
C ARG A 592 -31.01 1.43 7.80
N THR A 593 -30.89 0.62 8.85
CA THR A 593 -29.96 -0.49 8.91
C THR A 593 -30.68 -1.80 9.10
N THR A 594 -30.09 -2.87 8.55
CA THR A 594 -30.52 -4.24 8.79
C THR A 594 -29.33 -5.13 9.12
N PHE A 595 -29.61 -6.20 9.83
CA PHE A 595 -28.70 -7.30 10.04
C PHE A 595 -29.28 -8.58 9.44
N SER A 596 -28.61 -9.14 8.45
CA SER A 596 -29.11 -10.29 7.68
C SER A 596 -30.53 -10.06 7.15
N GLY A 597 -30.81 -8.87 6.63
CA GLY A 597 -32.12 -8.46 6.09
C GLY A 597 -33.20 -8.12 7.12
N ASN A 598 -32.92 -8.23 8.42
CA ASN A 598 -33.87 -8.00 9.50
C ASN A 598 -33.55 -6.72 10.28
N PRO A 599 -34.58 -6.05 10.89
CA PRO A 599 -34.35 -4.96 11.82
C PRO A 599 -33.48 -5.39 13.01
N VAL A 600 -32.65 -4.48 13.48
CA VAL A 600 -31.78 -4.71 14.64
C VAL A 600 -32.62 -4.71 15.91
N THR A 601 -32.56 -5.77 16.71
CA THR A 601 -33.35 -5.95 17.95
C THR A 601 -32.51 -6.02 19.21
N ALA A 602 -31.19 -6.13 19.10
CA ALA A 602 -30.25 -6.24 20.21
C ALA A 602 -29.09 -5.24 20.05
N ASN A 603 -28.28 -5.05 21.08
CA ASN A 603 -27.04 -4.30 20.97
C ASN A 603 -25.99 -5.13 20.22
N LEU A 604 -25.65 -4.71 19.01
CA LEU A 604 -24.68 -5.36 18.13
C LEU A 604 -23.33 -4.64 18.07
N GLY A 605 -23.17 -3.53 18.78
CA GLY A 605 -21.95 -2.72 18.81
C GLY A 605 -22.21 -1.26 18.43
N ASN A 606 -21.26 -0.65 17.73
CA ASN A 606 -21.33 0.74 17.29
C ASN A 606 -21.09 0.85 15.79
N ILE A 607 -21.91 1.63 15.12
CA ILE A 607 -21.67 2.06 13.74
C ILE A 607 -21.13 3.48 13.75
N SER A 608 -19.91 3.67 13.30
CA SER A 608 -19.38 4.99 13.02
C SER A 608 -19.76 5.37 11.58
N LEU A 609 -20.73 6.28 11.47
CA LEU A 609 -21.26 6.79 10.20
C LEU A 609 -21.08 8.29 10.14
N SER A 610 -20.51 8.78 9.03
CA SER A 610 -20.68 10.16 8.57
C SER A 610 -21.21 10.13 7.16
N SER A 611 -22.33 10.80 6.92
CA SER A 611 -22.98 10.83 5.60
C SER A 611 -23.33 12.25 5.19
N TYR A 612 -23.17 12.53 3.88
CA TYR A 612 -23.33 13.85 3.30
C TYR A 612 -23.96 13.79 1.92
N LEU A 613 -24.63 14.87 1.50
CA LEU A 613 -24.75 15.19 0.08
C LEU A 613 -23.66 16.16 -0.31
N VAL A 614 -23.03 15.91 -1.45
CA VAL A 614 -22.02 16.78 -2.05
C VAL A 614 -22.55 17.31 -3.37
N TYR A 615 -22.65 18.62 -3.48
CA TYR A 615 -23.13 19.28 -4.70
C TYR A 615 -21.94 19.74 -5.56
N TRP A 616 -22.02 19.47 -6.86
CA TRP A 616 -20.98 19.79 -7.84
C TRP A 616 -21.48 20.75 -8.92
N ARG A 617 -20.62 21.67 -9.35
CA ARG A 617 -20.88 22.62 -10.46
C ARG A 617 -19.77 22.62 -11.49
#